data_5e119fed04edb87f1df1317c7c2f125f
#
_entry.id   5e119fed04edb87f1df1317c7c2f125f
#
_cell.length_a   1.000
_cell.length_b   1.000
_cell.length_c   1.000
_cell.angle_alpha   90.00
_cell.angle_beta   90.00
_cell.angle_gamma   90.00
#
_symmetry.space_group_name_H-M   'P 1'
#
loop_
_entity.id
_entity.type
_entity.pdbx_description
1 polymer ?
#
loop_
_entity_poly.entity_id
_entity_poly.type
_entity_poly.pdbx_seq_one_letter_code
_entity_poly.pdbx_strand_id
1 'polypeptide(L)'
;HVRRYLAYLDQARYARRTANRHLSSIKSFYRWLVVVGHVPSSPAEVIQGPKQGKPLPRVIKQSDMERLLSATFAGKRPEDISAIDLRDQALLELLYAAGLRVSEASGLLCSQVFMDEALLRVMGKGSKERIVPLHKTACLALARYFGEGRPALMKGPSPYVFLSSKGNPMSTNAIRAVFKRALG
;
A
#
# COMPACT_ATOMS: atom_id res chain seq x y z
N HIS A 1 -31.13 -16.23 12.45
CA HIS A 1 -30.63 -14.86 12.70
C HIS A 1 -29.64 -14.41 11.61
N VAL A 2 -28.60 -15.18 11.23
CA VAL A 2 -27.61 -14.79 10.21
C VAL A 2 -28.25 -14.55 8.83
N ARG A 3 -29.17 -15.41 8.38
CA ARG A 3 -29.92 -15.20 7.11
C ARG A 3 -30.73 -13.90 7.13
N ARG A 4 -31.38 -13.58 8.27
CA ARG A 4 -32.12 -12.33 8.43
C ARG A 4 -31.20 -11.11 8.35
N TYR A 5 -30.01 -11.19 8.91
CA TYR A 5 -29.02 -10.15 8.80
C TYR A 5 -28.54 -9.93 7.36
N LEU A 6 -28.31 -11.01 6.60
CA LEU A 6 -27.95 -10.89 5.19
C LEU A 6 -29.09 -10.28 4.35
N ALA A 7 -30.35 -10.64 4.64
CA ALA A 7 -31.51 -10.02 4.00
C ALA A 7 -31.61 -8.51 4.33
N TYR A 8 -31.32 -8.12 5.57
CA TYR A 8 -31.23 -6.72 5.95
C TYR A 8 -30.15 -5.96 5.14
N LEU A 9 -28.95 -6.53 4.98
CA LEU A 9 -27.89 -5.92 4.17
C LEU A 9 -28.32 -5.76 2.72
N ASP A 10 -29.08 -6.69 2.16
CA ASP A 10 -29.59 -6.63 0.81
C ASP A 10 -30.67 -5.51 0.67
N GLN A 11 -31.65 -5.47 1.59
CA GLN A 11 -32.64 -4.41 1.67
C GLN A 11 -32.02 -3.00 1.83
N ALA A 12 -30.96 -2.91 2.64
CA ALA A 12 -30.20 -1.66 2.82
C ALA A 12 -29.23 -1.37 1.66
N ARG A 13 -29.32 -2.13 0.55
CA ARG A 13 -28.55 -1.95 -0.69
C ARG A 13 -27.02 -1.97 -0.50
N TYR A 14 -26.53 -2.74 0.47
CA TYR A 14 -25.09 -2.95 0.58
C TYR A 14 -24.55 -3.74 -0.62
N ALA A 15 -23.34 -3.39 -1.07
CA ALA A 15 -22.68 -4.13 -2.14
C ALA A 15 -22.50 -5.61 -1.75
N ARG A 16 -22.70 -6.53 -2.71
CA ARG A 16 -22.55 -7.99 -2.50
C ARG A 16 -21.21 -8.37 -1.86
N ARG A 17 -20.15 -7.64 -2.23
CA ARG A 17 -18.82 -7.80 -1.62
C ARG A 17 -18.82 -7.47 -0.13
N THR A 18 -19.54 -6.44 0.28
CA THR A 18 -19.69 -6.05 1.68
C THR A 18 -20.46 -7.12 2.45
N ALA A 19 -21.59 -7.59 1.93
CA ALA A 19 -22.39 -8.67 2.55
C ALA A 19 -21.56 -9.95 2.73
N ASN A 20 -20.78 -10.34 1.72
CA ASN A 20 -19.87 -11.50 1.81
C ASN A 20 -18.76 -11.30 2.85
N ARG A 21 -18.22 -10.10 3.00
CA ARG A 21 -17.25 -9.81 4.05
C ARG A 21 -17.85 -9.94 5.45
N HIS A 22 -19.06 -9.43 5.66
CA HIS A 22 -19.79 -9.60 6.92
C HIS A 22 -20.06 -11.09 7.22
N LEU A 23 -20.50 -11.86 6.23
CA LEU A 23 -20.70 -13.28 6.39
C LEU A 23 -19.41 -14.01 6.75
N SER A 24 -18.28 -13.67 6.10
CA SER A 24 -16.98 -14.24 6.42
C SER A 24 -16.55 -13.96 7.86
N SER A 25 -16.75 -12.72 8.34
CA SER A 25 -16.47 -12.35 9.74
C SER A 25 -17.33 -13.15 10.71
N ILE A 26 -18.63 -13.31 10.42
CA ILE A 26 -19.56 -14.09 11.24
C ILE A 26 -19.12 -15.57 11.27
N LYS A 27 -18.76 -16.15 10.12
CA LYS A 27 -18.25 -17.54 10.05
C LYS A 27 -16.98 -17.72 10.88
N SER A 28 -16.03 -16.78 10.78
CA SER A 28 -14.79 -16.81 11.56
C SER A 28 -15.06 -16.74 13.06
N PHE A 29 -15.98 -15.88 13.48
CA PHE A 29 -16.39 -15.76 14.88
C PHE A 29 -17.00 -17.06 15.41
N TYR A 30 -17.94 -17.67 14.67
CA TYR A 30 -18.55 -18.94 15.09
C TYR A 30 -17.56 -20.11 15.08
N ARG A 31 -16.61 -20.15 14.14
CA ARG A 31 -15.52 -21.14 14.17
C ARG A 31 -14.69 -21.02 15.43
N TRP A 32 -14.36 -19.79 15.82
CA TRP A 32 -13.67 -19.55 17.08
C TRP A 32 -14.49 -20.01 18.28
N LEU A 33 -15.79 -19.72 18.34
CA LEU A 33 -16.69 -20.21 19.41
C LEU A 33 -16.74 -21.74 19.50
N VAL A 34 -16.70 -22.46 18.38
CA VAL A 34 -16.58 -23.91 18.35
C VAL A 34 -15.26 -24.39 18.92
N VAL A 35 -14.15 -23.76 18.51
CA VAL A 35 -12.79 -24.09 18.99
C VAL A 35 -12.67 -23.94 20.51
N VAL A 36 -13.24 -22.85 21.06
CA VAL A 36 -13.22 -22.63 22.54
C VAL A 36 -14.31 -23.33 23.29
N GLY A 37 -15.15 -24.15 22.63
CA GLY A 37 -16.17 -24.99 23.27
C GLY A 37 -17.46 -24.26 23.69
N HIS A 38 -17.68 -23.01 23.28
CA HIS A 38 -18.89 -22.24 23.62
C HIS A 38 -20.13 -22.69 22.83
N VAL A 39 -19.96 -23.24 21.63
CA VAL A 39 -21.04 -23.80 20.82
C VAL A 39 -20.60 -25.14 20.20
N PRO A 40 -21.50 -26.11 20.05
CA PRO A 40 -21.16 -27.42 19.50
C PRO A 40 -20.89 -27.39 17.99
N SER A 41 -21.48 -26.41 17.27
CA SER A 41 -21.31 -26.27 15.81
C SER A 41 -21.61 -24.85 15.37
N SER A 42 -21.10 -24.47 14.18
CA SER A 42 -21.33 -23.16 13.62
C SER A 42 -22.65 -23.06 12.86
N PRO A 43 -23.64 -22.25 13.30
CA PRO A 43 -24.90 -22.06 12.57
C PRO A 43 -24.69 -21.25 11.26
N ALA A 44 -23.54 -20.68 11.06
CA ALA A 44 -23.20 -19.90 9.86
C ALA A 44 -22.51 -20.72 8.76
N GLU A 45 -22.05 -21.96 9.05
CA GLU A 45 -21.22 -22.73 8.13
C GLU A 45 -21.92 -23.04 6.80
N VAL A 46 -23.15 -23.44 6.85
CA VAL A 46 -23.99 -23.82 5.68
C VAL A 46 -24.55 -22.62 4.91
N ILE A 47 -24.38 -21.38 5.44
CA ILE A 47 -24.93 -20.19 4.79
C ILE A 47 -24.02 -19.75 3.66
N GLN A 48 -24.60 -19.64 2.47
CA GLN A 48 -23.93 -19.10 1.30
C GLN A 48 -24.25 -17.61 1.16
N GLY A 49 -23.22 -16.83 0.85
CA GLY A 49 -23.39 -15.42 0.53
C GLY A 49 -23.86 -15.18 -0.90
N PRO A 50 -24.22 -13.93 -1.24
CA PRO A 50 -24.65 -13.59 -2.58
C PRO A 50 -23.54 -13.88 -3.61
N LYS A 51 -23.93 -14.48 -4.75
CA LYS A 51 -22.98 -14.77 -5.84
C LYS A 51 -22.33 -13.47 -6.33
N GLN A 52 -21.01 -13.46 -6.34
CA GLN A 52 -20.21 -12.39 -6.92
C GLN A 52 -19.70 -12.80 -8.30
N GLY A 53 -19.87 -11.93 -9.29
CA GLY A 53 -19.06 -12.02 -10.50
C GLY A 53 -17.58 -11.85 -10.11
N LYS A 54 -16.70 -12.58 -10.75
CA LYS A 54 -15.25 -12.35 -10.65
C LYS A 54 -14.87 -11.32 -11.72
N PRO A 55 -14.81 -10.02 -11.40
CA PRO A 55 -14.34 -9.05 -12.38
C PRO A 55 -12.89 -9.39 -12.74
N LEU A 56 -12.55 -9.30 -14.00
CA LEU A 56 -11.17 -9.43 -14.44
C LEU A 56 -10.33 -8.35 -13.73
N PRO A 57 -9.09 -8.66 -13.35
CA PRO A 57 -8.17 -7.67 -12.82
C PRO A 57 -8.03 -6.52 -13.81
N ARG A 58 -8.16 -5.28 -13.33
CA ARG A 58 -7.85 -4.12 -14.15
C ARG A 58 -6.34 -4.02 -14.26
N VAL A 59 -5.82 -4.27 -15.44
CA VAL A 59 -4.40 -4.06 -15.76
C VAL A 59 -4.21 -2.60 -16.12
N ILE A 60 -3.28 -1.93 -15.44
CA ILE A 60 -2.86 -0.57 -15.80
C ILE A 60 -2.01 -0.69 -17.07
N LYS A 61 -2.30 0.08 -18.10
CA LYS A 61 -1.49 0.13 -19.31
C LYS A 61 -0.11 0.69 -18.98
N GLN A 62 0.90 0.21 -19.70
CA GLN A 62 2.28 0.68 -19.50
C GLN A 62 2.40 2.20 -19.66
N SER A 63 1.74 2.78 -20.67
CA SER A 63 1.71 4.23 -20.89
C SER A 63 1.11 5.02 -19.72
N ASP A 64 0.07 4.47 -19.06
CA ASP A 64 -0.52 5.12 -17.87
C ASP A 64 0.42 5.04 -16.66
N MET A 65 1.18 3.94 -16.55
CA MET A 65 2.20 3.80 -15.52
C MET A 65 3.36 4.77 -15.74
N GLU A 66 3.86 4.90 -16.97
CA GLU A 66 4.91 5.87 -17.32
C GLU A 66 4.46 7.32 -17.03
N ARG A 67 3.21 7.67 -17.34
CA ARG A 67 2.63 8.97 -17.00
C ARG A 67 2.56 9.17 -15.48
N LEU A 68 2.16 8.16 -14.73
CA LEU A 68 2.11 8.22 -13.27
C LEU A 68 3.51 8.45 -12.67
N LEU A 69 4.51 7.70 -13.14
CA LEU A 69 5.88 7.81 -12.65
C LEU A 69 6.53 9.14 -13.01
N SER A 70 6.19 9.73 -14.16
CA SER A 70 6.72 11.05 -14.59
C SER A 70 5.93 12.24 -14.05
N ALA A 71 4.75 12.02 -13.45
CA ALA A 71 3.83 13.10 -13.04
C ALA A 71 4.44 14.09 -12.03
N THR A 72 5.38 13.64 -11.19
CA THR A 72 6.04 14.50 -10.18
C THR A 72 6.87 15.63 -10.79
N PHE A 73 7.38 15.44 -12.01
CA PHE A 73 8.22 16.41 -12.73
C PHE A 73 7.51 17.04 -13.94
N ALA A 74 6.26 16.64 -14.19
CA ALA A 74 5.50 17.13 -15.35
C ALA A 74 5.36 18.66 -15.32
N GLY A 75 5.78 19.31 -16.40
CA GLY A 75 5.73 20.77 -16.56
C GLY A 75 6.68 21.56 -15.68
N LYS A 76 7.64 20.92 -15.00
CA LYS A 76 8.65 21.59 -14.17
C LYS A 76 9.98 21.67 -14.91
N ARG A 77 10.67 22.81 -14.75
CA ARG A 77 12.06 22.94 -15.14
C ARG A 77 12.98 22.31 -14.09
N PRO A 78 14.22 21.92 -14.40
CA PRO A 78 15.14 21.30 -13.44
C PRO A 78 15.32 22.11 -12.15
N GLU A 79 15.37 23.44 -12.25
CA GLU A 79 15.53 24.36 -11.13
C GLU A 79 14.29 24.49 -10.24
N ASP A 80 13.10 24.11 -10.74
CA ASP A 80 11.84 24.18 -10.01
C ASP A 80 11.52 22.86 -9.26
N ILE A 81 12.38 21.84 -9.40
CA ILE A 81 12.19 20.55 -8.75
C ILE A 81 12.50 20.66 -7.25
N SER A 82 11.48 20.51 -6.43
CA SER A 82 11.60 20.59 -4.97
C SER A 82 12.06 19.27 -4.35
N ALA A 83 12.51 19.33 -3.10
CA ALA A 83 12.81 18.15 -2.29
C ALA A 83 11.60 17.20 -2.12
N ILE A 84 10.38 17.75 -2.14
CA ILE A 84 9.13 16.97 -2.10
C ILE A 84 8.94 16.23 -3.42
N ASP A 85 9.25 16.82 -4.55
CA ASP A 85 9.14 16.18 -5.86
C ASP A 85 10.12 15.01 -5.98
N LEU A 86 11.37 15.20 -5.54
CA LEU A 86 12.38 14.14 -5.49
C LEU A 86 11.95 12.98 -4.62
N ARG A 87 11.36 13.27 -3.45
CA ARG A 87 10.80 12.26 -2.56
C ARG A 87 9.66 11.50 -3.23
N ASP A 88 8.71 12.22 -3.82
CA ASP A 88 7.51 11.63 -4.41
C ASP A 88 7.88 10.76 -5.62
N GLN A 89 8.84 11.20 -6.44
CA GLN A 89 9.39 10.41 -7.54
C GLN A 89 10.04 9.11 -7.02
N ALA A 90 10.94 9.21 -6.05
CA ALA A 90 11.61 8.05 -5.47
C ALA A 90 10.60 7.07 -4.83
N LEU A 91 9.57 7.59 -4.18
CA LEU A 91 8.49 6.78 -3.59
C LEU A 91 7.69 6.02 -4.66
N LEU A 92 7.26 6.68 -5.73
CA LEU A 92 6.49 6.06 -6.82
C LEU A 92 7.33 4.99 -7.55
N GLU A 93 8.58 5.31 -7.88
CA GLU A 93 9.51 4.37 -8.50
C GLU A 93 9.76 3.14 -7.62
N LEU A 94 9.96 3.34 -6.32
CA LEU A 94 10.20 2.23 -5.40
C LEU A 94 8.96 1.35 -5.20
N LEU A 95 7.78 1.95 -5.11
CA LEU A 95 6.52 1.22 -5.00
C LEU A 95 6.27 0.37 -6.25
N TYR A 96 6.56 0.90 -7.43
CA TYR A 96 6.45 0.17 -8.69
C TYR A 96 7.48 -0.95 -8.80
N ALA A 97 8.76 -0.66 -8.52
CA ALA A 97 9.85 -1.63 -8.64
C ALA A 97 9.72 -2.81 -7.67
N ALA A 98 9.37 -2.53 -6.42
CA ALA A 98 9.42 -3.52 -5.35
C ALA A 98 8.04 -4.07 -4.95
N GLY A 99 6.95 -3.58 -5.54
CA GLY A 99 5.60 -3.99 -5.19
C GLY A 99 5.29 -3.83 -3.69
N LEU A 100 5.77 -2.75 -3.08
CA LEU A 100 5.59 -2.51 -1.64
C LEU A 100 4.13 -2.23 -1.29
N ARG A 101 3.70 -2.74 -0.15
CA ARG A 101 2.48 -2.23 0.48
C ARG A 101 2.72 -0.81 0.99
N VAL A 102 1.66 0.01 1.01
CA VAL A 102 1.76 1.40 1.51
C VAL A 102 2.31 1.45 2.94
N SER A 103 1.96 0.49 3.79
CA SER A 103 2.48 0.38 5.16
C SER A 103 3.97 0.00 5.19
N GLU A 104 4.45 -0.85 4.27
CA GLU A 104 5.86 -1.21 4.15
C GLU A 104 6.68 0.02 3.72
N ALA A 105 6.20 0.78 2.74
CA ALA A 105 6.86 2.02 2.33
C ALA A 105 6.87 3.09 3.44
N SER A 106 5.78 3.22 4.21
CA SER A 106 5.68 4.14 5.34
C SER A 106 6.68 3.83 6.45
N GLY A 107 6.92 2.55 6.71
CA GLY A 107 7.85 2.08 7.75
C GLY A 107 9.25 1.77 7.27
N LEU A 108 9.58 2.04 5.99
CA LEU A 108 10.86 1.66 5.41
C LEU A 108 12.02 2.43 6.03
N LEU A 109 13.05 1.69 6.47
CA LEU A 109 14.26 2.24 7.08
C LEU A 109 15.39 2.35 6.05
N CYS A 110 16.27 3.34 6.23
CA CYS A 110 17.45 3.51 5.40
C CYS A 110 18.36 2.28 5.41
N SER A 111 18.47 1.60 6.55
CA SER A 111 19.25 0.36 6.70
C SER A 111 18.72 -0.84 5.92
N GLN A 112 17.54 -0.72 5.31
CA GLN A 112 16.91 -1.75 4.50
C GLN A 112 17.13 -1.53 2.99
N VAL A 113 17.76 -0.43 2.61
CA VAL A 113 18.04 -0.05 1.22
C VAL A 113 19.54 -0.24 0.96
N PHE A 114 19.89 -1.19 0.12
CA PHE A 114 21.26 -1.53 -0.26
C PHE A 114 21.53 -0.99 -1.66
N MET A 115 22.00 0.27 -1.72
CA MET A 115 22.15 0.98 -2.99
C MET A 115 23.23 0.38 -3.90
N ASP A 116 24.32 -0.11 -3.33
CA ASP A 116 25.44 -0.69 -4.10
C ASP A 116 25.06 -2.03 -4.76
N GLU A 117 24.23 -2.82 -4.08
CA GLU A 117 23.73 -4.10 -4.60
C GLU A 117 22.42 -3.95 -5.40
N ALA A 118 21.83 -2.75 -5.44
CA ALA A 118 20.51 -2.50 -6.01
C ALA A 118 19.42 -3.41 -5.41
N LEU A 119 19.44 -3.60 -4.09
CA LEU A 119 18.54 -4.48 -3.36
C LEU A 119 17.74 -3.71 -2.29
N LEU A 120 16.54 -4.19 -2.03
CA LEU A 120 15.67 -3.73 -0.95
C LEU A 120 15.28 -4.90 -0.05
N ARG A 121 15.50 -4.78 1.26
CA ARG A 121 14.98 -5.71 2.26
C ARG A 121 13.64 -5.24 2.77
N VAL A 122 12.59 -6.06 2.64
CA VAL A 122 11.23 -5.71 3.02
C VAL A 122 10.72 -6.66 4.09
N MET A 123 10.24 -6.11 5.20
CA MET A 123 9.56 -6.88 6.25
C MET A 123 8.08 -7.02 5.90
N GLY A 124 7.64 -8.25 5.66
CA GLY A 124 6.25 -8.57 5.34
C GLY A 124 5.41 -8.98 6.54
N LYS A 125 4.16 -9.39 6.29
CA LYS A 125 3.25 -9.89 7.32
C LYS A 125 3.84 -11.14 8.02
N GLY A 126 3.84 -11.14 9.35
CA GLY A 126 4.37 -12.24 10.16
C GLY A 126 5.90 -12.25 10.25
N SER A 127 6.54 -11.09 10.17
CA SER A 127 7.99 -10.90 10.26
C SER A 127 8.79 -11.69 9.20
N LYS A 128 8.15 -12.03 8.07
CA LYS A 128 8.85 -12.67 6.95
C LYS A 128 9.58 -11.60 6.15
N GLU A 129 10.89 -11.75 6.04
CA GLU A 129 11.71 -10.91 5.16
C GLU A 129 11.60 -11.37 3.72
N ARG A 130 11.65 -10.40 2.79
CA ARG A 130 11.92 -10.66 1.38
C ARG A 130 12.94 -9.65 0.87
N ILE A 131 13.81 -10.10 -0.02
CA ILE A 131 14.76 -9.25 -0.74
C ILE A 131 14.17 -9.03 -2.14
N VAL A 132 14.17 -7.79 -2.58
CA VAL A 132 13.62 -7.39 -3.88
C VAL A 132 14.69 -6.63 -4.64
N PRO A 133 15.04 -7.04 -5.87
CA PRO A 133 15.95 -6.28 -6.71
C PRO A 133 15.29 -4.99 -7.20
N LEU A 134 16.08 -3.92 -7.29
CA LEU A 134 15.64 -2.62 -7.79
C LEU A 134 16.16 -2.43 -9.21
N HIS A 135 15.29 -1.97 -10.12
CA HIS A 135 15.72 -1.58 -11.45
C HIS A 135 16.43 -0.22 -11.44
N LYS A 136 17.21 0.03 -12.49
CA LYS A 136 18.08 1.22 -12.60
C LYS A 136 17.36 2.55 -12.31
N THR A 137 16.15 2.73 -12.83
CA THR A 137 15.36 3.97 -12.65
C THR A 137 15.03 4.22 -11.18
N ALA A 138 14.61 3.16 -10.45
CA ALA A 138 14.34 3.26 -9.01
C ALA A 138 15.61 3.60 -8.21
N CYS A 139 16.75 2.99 -8.55
CA CYS A 139 18.05 3.32 -7.93
C CYS A 139 18.43 4.78 -8.18
N LEU A 140 18.30 5.28 -9.41
CA LEU A 140 18.60 6.67 -9.73
C LEU A 140 17.68 7.66 -8.98
N ALA A 141 16.38 7.38 -8.92
CA ALA A 141 15.45 8.22 -8.19
C ALA A 141 15.75 8.22 -6.67
N LEU A 142 16.07 7.07 -6.09
CA LEU A 142 16.48 6.96 -4.69
C LEU A 142 17.80 7.68 -4.42
N ALA A 143 18.81 7.51 -5.27
CA ALA A 143 20.10 8.17 -5.13
C ALA A 143 19.95 9.71 -5.13
N ARG A 144 19.14 10.23 -6.05
CA ARG A 144 18.87 11.67 -6.11
C ARG A 144 18.10 12.16 -4.88
N TYR A 145 17.11 11.38 -4.43
CA TYR A 145 16.38 11.71 -3.21
C TYR A 145 17.27 11.66 -1.98
N PHE A 146 18.14 10.66 -1.82
CA PHE A 146 19.07 10.57 -0.69
C PHE A 146 20.12 11.67 -0.71
N GLY A 147 20.63 12.05 -1.89
CA GLY A 147 21.65 13.08 -2.02
C GLY A 147 21.14 14.51 -1.86
N GLU A 148 19.95 14.81 -2.39
CA GLU A 148 19.42 16.18 -2.48
C GLU A 148 18.12 16.34 -1.65
N GLY A 149 17.11 15.52 -1.91
CA GLY A 149 15.78 15.73 -1.39
C GLY A 149 15.65 15.43 0.10
N ARG A 150 16.16 14.28 0.54
CA ARG A 150 16.04 13.85 1.92
C ARG A 150 16.78 14.76 2.90
N PRO A 151 18.02 15.18 2.66
CA PRO A 151 18.71 16.14 3.53
C PRO A 151 17.91 17.46 3.68
N ALA A 152 17.32 17.96 2.61
CA ALA A 152 16.52 19.20 2.64
C ALA A 152 15.21 19.04 3.45
N LEU A 153 14.67 17.82 3.54
CA LEU A 153 13.46 17.53 4.33
C LEU A 153 13.78 17.19 5.80
N MET A 154 15.00 16.80 6.13
CA MET A 154 15.39 16.44 7.50
C MET A 154 15.35 17.66 8.43
N LYS A 155 14.72 17.47 9.60
CA LYS A 155 14.71 18.44 10.71
C LYS A 155 15.46 17.93 11.94
N GLY A 156 15.98 16.70 11.86
CA GLY A 156 16.74 16.00 12.88
C GLY A 156 17.04 14.59 12.42
N PRO A 157 17.79 13.78 13.19
CA PRO A 157 18.09 12.39 12.85
C PRO A 157 16.82 11.58 12.65
N SER A 158 16.75 10.80 11.57
CA SER A 158 15.62 9.93 11.26
C SER A 158 16.11 8.67 10.57
N PRO A 159 15.71 7.47 11.02
CA PRO A 159 16.07 6.22 10.37
C PRO A 159 15.18 5.93 9.13
N TYR A 160 14.08 6.64 8.94
CA TYR A 160 13.11 6.38 7.88
C TYR A 160 13.58 6.94 6.53
N VAL A 161 13.25 6.19 5.46
CA VAL A 161 13.56 6.62 4.09
C VAL A 161 12.73 7.85 3.72
N PHE A 162 11.40 7.75 3.81
CA PHE A 162 10.51 8.80 3.31
C PHE A 162 10.06 9.75 4.41
N LEU A 163 10.37 11.03 4.24
CA LEU A 163 10.07 12.10 5.19
C LEU A 163 9.00 13.05 4.65
N SER A 164 8.16 13.54 5.53
CA SER A 164 7.23 14.63 5.24
C SER A 164 7.96 15.98 5.15
N SER A 165 7.29 17.02 4.68
CA SER A 165 7.82 18.40 4.69
C SER A 165 8.18 18.92 6.09
N LYS A 166 7.66 18.28 7.14
CA LYS A 166 7.97 18.59 8.54
C LYS A 166 9.13 17.76 9.10
N GLY A 167 9.78 16.91 8.31
CA GLY A 167 10.87 16.03 8.74
C GLY A 167 10.43 14.74 9.45
N ASN A 168 9.13 14.53 9.64
CA ASN A 168 8.59 13.31 10.25
C ASN A 168 8.45 12.17 9.22
N PRO A 169 8.45 10.90 9.62
CA PRO A 169 8.13 9.79 8.74
C PRO A 169 6.79 9.99 8.01
N MET A 170 6.73 9.63 6.74
CA MET A 170 5.48 9.72 5.99
C MET A 170 4.46 8.69 6.49
N SER A 171 3.26 9.15 6.82
CA SER A 171 2.15 8.26 7.13
C SER A 171 1.60 7.56 5.87
N THR A 172 0.89 6.45 6.05
CA THR A 172 0.21 5.74 4.95
C THR A 172 -0.78 6.64 4.21
N ASN A 173 -1.41 7.61 4.90
CA ASN A 173 -2.31 8.57 4.26
C ASN A 173 -1.54 9.61 3.44
N ALA A 174 -0.37 10.05 3.90
CA ALA A 174 0.48 10.95 3.13
C ALA A 174 0.98 10.27 1.84
N ILE A 175 1.35 9.00 1.90
CA ILE A 175 1.73 8.20 0.71
C ILE A 175 0.55 8.08 -0.26
N ARG A 176 -0.66 7.78 0.21
CA ARG A 176 -1.86 7.74 -0.65
C ARG A 176 -2.14 9.09 -1.32
N ALA A 177 -1.88 10.21 -0.61
CA ALA A 177 -2.04 11.54 -1.18
C ALA A 177 -1.05 11.82 -2.33
N VAL A 178 0.16 11.23 -2.31
CA VAL A 178 1.11 11.30 -3.44
C VAL A 178 0.47 10.68 -4.69
N PHE A 179 -0.05 9.45 -4.58
CA PHE A 179 -0.76 8.80 -5.70
C PHE A 179 -1.94 9.63 -6.21
N LYS A 180 -2.75 10.17 -5.29
CA LYS A 180 -3.90 10.98 -5.69
C LYS A 180 -3.48 12.22 -6.50
N ARG A 181 -2.38 12.87 -6.13
CA ARG A 181 -1.84 14.00 -6.89
C ARG A 181 -1.26 13.60 -8.25
N ALA A 182 -0.60 12.45 -8.31
CA ALA A 182 -0.01 11.96 -9.56
C ALA A 182 -1.04 11.47 -10.59
N LEU A 183 -2.26 11.14 -10.14
CA LEU A 183 -3.36 10.70 -11.00
C LEU A 183 -4.22 11.87 -11.52
N GLY A 184 -4.08 13.07 -11.00
CA GLY A 184 -4.83 14.29 -11.35
C GLY A 184 -6.12 14.38 -10.58
#